data_2a01992634c2777edb1453af49fc6b6e
#
_entry.id   2a01992634c2777edb1453af49fc6b6e
#
_cell.length_a   1.000
_cell.length_b   1.000
_cell.length_c   1.000
_cell.angle_alpha   90.00
_cell.angle_beta   90.00
_cell.angle_gamma   90.00
#
_symmetry.space_group_name_H-M   'P 1'
#
loop_
_entity.id
_entity.type
_entity.pdbx_description
1 polymer ?
#
loop_
_entity_poly.entity_id
_entity_poly.type
_entity_poly.pdbx_seq_one_letter_code
_entity_poly.pdbx_strand_id
1 'polypeptide(L)'
;MKKLFFILTAGLFALAACETAPTPEGPQGGNEEKKGTLTVVEKSVEIAFYGGNGTINYTITDGEEGAKPTVVANQEWVSNIAVAEAITFDVVMNDTTEQRAAIITVSYGEQSHQVLVNQEAGYEIDVEFTATAINGEYYGTKYSADPNYFVIFSKNGTTGFSDMYLDSYYRLDIYSKTPAGDVLALPEGVYTFDYLDQGYGNTFGIGYSYLLQTFEDGSYKEVRFDDGVLIVTENKAEGFFVFENGETHHIVYEGSLELGWLEFPEPEYYSTLTEDYSFAHNGGVIRFFHYGDYYNIGASYWTIAVMLSGDPLNGDYIMVDLNADKVSANYDDVVGTYTCVATEANVAHNTFTAGGMDGNNYTFSWLQFVVDNYIDHSRRAPITDGTVTIAKEGTGYLVTFDCMDDNGHKITGTFNCPTVEFYDRQEE
;
A
#
# COMPACT_ATOMS: atom_id res chain seq x y z
N MET A 1 -3.73 -13.85 20.02
CA MET A 1 -4.83 -12.92 20.36
C MET A 1 -4.88 -12.70 21.87
N LYS A 2 -4.10 -11.76 22.36
CA LYS A 2 -4.29 -11.22 23.72
C LYS A 2 -4.59 -9.73 23.56
N LYS A 3 -5.88 -9.39 23.53
CA LYS A 3 -6.30 -8.00 23.64
C LYS A 3 -5.91 -7.51 25.03
N LEU A 4 -4.90 -6.69 25.09
CA LEU A 4 -4.55 -5.94 26.30
C LEU A 4 -5.57 -4.82 26.45
N PHE A 5 -6.56 -5.02 27.30
CA PHE A 5 -7.43 -3.95 27.79
C PHE A 5 -6.63 -3.16 28.81
N PHE A 6 -6.17 -1.97 28.44
CA PHE A 6 -5.63 -1.04 29.40
C PHE A 6 -6.77 -0.48 30.24
N ILE A 7 -6.80 -0.85 31.52
CA ILE A 7 -7.66 -0.24 32.51
C ILE A 7 -7.00 1.08 32.93
N LEU A 8 -7.61 2.18 32.52
CA LEU A 8 -7.27 3.52 32.94
C LEU A 8 -7.54 3.66 34.45
N THR A 9 -6.52 3.53 35.28
CA THR A 9 -6.61 3.93 36.68
C THR A 9 -6.40 5.44 36.77
N ALA A 10 -7.50 6.18 36.72
CA ALA A 10 -7.50 7.60 37.02
C ALA A 10 -7.12 7.81 38.51
N GLY A 11 -5.91 8.22 38.74
CA GLY A 11 -5.48 8.70 40.05
C GLY A 11 -6.21 10.00 40.38
N LEU A 12 -7.19 9.92 41.26
CA LEU A 12 -7.93 11.08 41.75
C LEU A 12 -7.03 11.89 42.69
N PHE A 13 -6.41 12.96 42.21
CA PHE A 13 -5.84 13.97 43.06
C PHE A 13 -6.97 14.91 43.50
N ALA A 14 -7.34 14.83 44.78
CA ALA A 14 -8.30 15.74 45.40
C ALA A 14 -7.63 17.12 45.57
N LEU A 15 -8.09 18.10 44.79
CA LEU A 15 -7.77 19.51 45.00
C LEU A 15 -8.68 20.04 46.10
N ALA A 16 -8.08 20.42 47.21
CA ALA A 16 -8.76 21.15 48.30
C ALA A 16 -9.05 22.59 47.83
N ALA A 17 -10.33 22.90 47.62
CA ALA A 17 -10.78 24.28 47.42
C ALA A 17 -10.66 25.05 48.74
N CYS A 18 -9.91 26.16 48.72
CA CYS A 18 -9.85 27.11 49.81
C CYS A 18 -10.97 28.15 49.60
N GLU A 19 -12.04 28.06 50.36
CA GLU A 19 -13.07 29.11 50.45
C GLU A 19 -12.51 30.32 51.25
N THR A 20 -12.44 31.48 50.59
CA THR A 20 -12.21 32.75 51.26
C THR A 20 -13.53 33.44 51.57
N ALA A 21 -13.68 33.86 52.83
CA ALA A 21 -14.84 34.57 53.37
C ALA A 21 -15.03 36.00 52.80
N PRO A 22 -16.26 36.55 52.72
CA PRO A 22 -16.52 37.84 52.10
C PRO A 22 -16.12 39.02 53.00
N THR A 23 -15.48 40.02 52.39
CA THR A 23 -15.22 41.35 52.99
C THR A 23 -16.34 42.31 52.57
N PRO A 24 -16.75 43.24 53.45
CA PRO A 24 -17.94 44.10 53.22
C PRO A 24 -17.67 45.26 52.25
N GLU A 25 -18.70 45.55 51.46
CA GLU A 25 -18.77 46.59 50.43
C GLU A 25 -18.67 48.01 50.99
N GLY A 26 -17.85 48.87 50.38
CA GLY A 26 -17.90 50.31 50.47
C GLY A 26 -18.16 50.91 49.08
N PRO A 27 -18.97 52.00 48.93
CA PRO A 27 -19.34 52.50 47.64
C PRO A 27 -18.28 53.39 47.03
N GLN A 28 -17.71 52.99 45.89
CA GLN A 28 -17.01 53.91 44.99
C GLN A 28 -17.44 53.66 43.56
N GLY A 29 -18.05 54.70 42.93
CA GLY A 29 -18.19 54.76 41.50
C GLY A 29 -16.80 54.85 40.83
N GLY A 30 -16.37 53.77 40.24
CA GLY A 30 -15.24 53.69 39.36
C GLY A 30 -15.71 52.98 38.09
N ASN A 31 -15.26 53.41 36.94
CA ASN A 31 -15.41 52.68 35.69
C ASN A 31 -15.10 51.21 35.94
N GLU A 32 -16.10 50.34 35.88
CA GLU A 32 -15.88 48.91 35.86
C GLU A 32 -15.11 48.62 34.55
N GLU A 33 -13.80 48.42 34.68
CA GLU A 33 -13.04 47.76 33.61
C GLU A 33 -13.79 46.46 33.30
N LYS A 34 -14.28 46.32 32.09
CA LYS A 34 -14.88 45.10 31.62
C LYS A 34 -13.85 43.97 31.75
N LYS A 35 -13.93 43.22 32.84
CA LYS A 35 -13.14 42.00 33.04
C LYS A 35 -13.72 40.95 32.10
N GLY A 36 -13.14 40.74 30.91
CA GLY A 36 -13.54 39.71 29.98
C GLY A 36 -13.57 38.32 30.63
N THR A 37 -14.32 37.39 30.08
CA THR A 37 -14.43 36.01 30.57
C THR A 37 -13.62 35.09 29.66
N LEU A 38 -12.64 34.40 30.25
CA LEU A 38 -11.86 33.36 29.59
C LEU A 38 -12.59 32.03 29.67
N THR A 39 -12.73 31.37 28.51
CA THR A 39 -13.19 29.99 28.42
C THR A 39 -12.15 29.16 27.65
N VAL A 40 -11.80 28.01 28.20
CA VAL A 40 -10.90 27.03 27.58
C VAL A 40 -11.69 25.75 27.32
N VAL A 41 -11.61 25.23 26.10
CA VAL A 41 -12.45 24.11 25.66
C VAL A 41 -11.91 22.78 26.15
N GLU A 42 -10.61 22.54 25.92
CA GLU A 42 -9.95 21.27 26.24
C GLU A 42 -9.60 21.22 27.73
N LYS A 43 -9.84 20.05 28.32
CA LYS A 43 -9.37 19.72 29.70
C LYS A 43 -8.11 18.87 29.67
N SER A 44 -7.94 18.10 28.57
CA SER A 44 -6.74 17.35 28.29
C SER A 44 -6.46 17.32 26.79
N VAL A 45 -5.17 17.13 26.44
CA VAL A 45 -4.66 16.87 25.10
C VAL A 45 -3.82 15.61 25.18
N GLU A 46 -4.14 14.63 24.34
CA GLU A 46 -3.43 13.36 24.25
C GLU A 46 -2.42 13.46 23.12
N ILE A 47 -1.17 13.10 23.38
CA ILE A 47 -0.04 13.16 22.43
C ILE A 47 0.60 11.77 22.38
N ALA A 48 0.86 11.31 21.16
CA ALA A 48 1.60 10.08 20.95
C ALA A 48 3.04 10.17 21.46
N PHE A 49 3.69 9.03 21.70
CA PHE A 49 5.06 9.00 22.23
C PHE A 49 6.06 9.78 21.36
N TYR A 50 5.90 9.76 20.04
CA TYR A 50 6.79 10.46 19.11
C TYR A 50 6.64 11.99 19.12
N GLY A 51 5.74 12.53 19.94
CA GLY A 51 5.53 13.97 20.04
C GLY A 51 4.63 14.53 18.95
N GLY A 52 4.85 15.77 18.62
CA GLY A 52 4.08 16.51 17.61
C GLY A 52 3.46 17.78 18.17
N ASN A 53 2.42 18.28 17.51
CA ASN A 53 1.79 19.55 17.84
C ASN A 53 0.49 19.34 18.62
N GLY A 54 0.32 20.11 19.69
CA GLY A 54 -0.94 20.19 20.43
C GLY A 54 -1.68 21.49 20.17
N THR A 55 -3.02 21.46 20.35
CA THR A 55 -3.87 22.66 20.20
C THR A 55 -4.84 22.74 21.36
N ILE A 56 -5.02 23.97 21.89
CA ILE A 56 -6.01 24.30 22.92
C ILE A 56 -6.84 25.46 22.39
N ASN A 57 -8.15 25.26 22.30
CA ASN A 57 -9.08 26.29 21.87
C ASN A 57 -9.54 27.14 23.08
N TYR A 58 -9.59 28.44 22.89
CA TYR A 58 -10.05 29.37 23.91
C TYR A 58 -10.94 30.47 23.31
N THR A 59 -11.71 31.12 24.16
CA THR A 59 -12.45 32.35 23.83
C THR A 59 -12.35 33.34 25.00
N ILE A 60 -12.28 34.65 24.68
CA ILE A 60 -12.42 35.74 25.65
C ILE A 60 -13.63 36.55 25.23
N THR A 61 -14.69 36.51 26.03
CA THR A 61 -15.90 37.32 25.83
C THR A 61 -15.89 38.55 26.70
N ASP A 62 -16.44 39.67 26.24
CA ASP A 62 -16.50 40.95 26.96
C ASP A 62 -15.12 41.54 27.34
N GLY A 63 -14.03 41.06 26.75
CA GLY A 63 -12.68 41.55 26.94
C GLY A 63 -12.34 42.74 26.03
N GLU A 64 -11.08 43.21 26.12
CA GLU A 64 -10.55 44.20 25.19
C GLU A 64 -10.41 43.59 23.77
N GLU A 65 -10.52 44.44 22.76
CA GLU A 65 -10.34 44.00 21.36
C GLU A 65 -8.90 43.47 21.15
N GLY A 66 -8.80 42.20 20.66
CA GLY A 66 -7.52 41.54 20.46
C GLY A 66 -6.86 40.97 21.74
N ALA A 67 -7.60 40.91 22.86
CA ALA A 67 -7.10 40.33 24.12
C ALA A 67 -6.68 38.86 23.90
N LYS A 68 -5.51 38.52 24.44
CA LYS A 68 -4.95 37.18 24.44
C LYS A 68 -4.62 36.70 25.85
N PRO A 69 -4.77 35.39 26.12
CA PRO A 69 -4.36 34.84 27.40
C PRO A 69 -2.83 34.75 27.52
N THR A 70 -2.34 34.69 28.76
CA THR A 70 -0.97 34.24 29.04
C THR A 70 -0.97 32.72 29.21
N VAL A 71 0.03 32.07 28.65
CA VAL A 71 0.11 30.60 28.61
C VAL A 71 1.47 30.15 29.11
N VAL A 72 1.50 29.21 30.06
CA VAL A 72 2.73 28.66 30.63
C VAL A 72 2.61 27.15 30.79
N ALA A 73 3.61 26.40 30.29
CA ALA A 73 3.74 24.97 30.57
C ALA A 73 4.67 24.77 31.79
N ASN A 74 4.40 23.73 32.58
CA ASN A 74 5.20 23.37 33.75
C ASN A 74 6.35 22.39 33.43
N GLN A 75 6.48 21.96 32.18
CA GLN A 75 7.50 21.02 31.74
C GLN A 75 8.18 21.53 30.47
N GLU A 76 9.49 21.36 30.36
CA GLU A 76 10.31 21.85 29.25
C GLU A 76 10.11 21.08 27.96
N TRP A 77 9.60 19.84 28.02
CA TRP A 77 9.28 19.03 26.86
C TRP A 77 8.02 19.50 26.12
N VAL A 78 7.28 20.48 26.68
CA VAL A 78 6.24 21.26 26.00
C VAL A 78 6.82 22.64 25.69
N SER A 79 6.96 22.96 24.40
CA SER A 79 7.71 24.14 23.93
C SER A 79 6.97 24.87 22.81
N ASN A 80 7.56 25.92 22.25
CA ASN A 80 7.06 26.70 21.12
C ASN A 80 5.60 27.12 21.25
N ILE A 81 5.19 27.51 22.46
CA ILE A 81 3.81 27.90 22.73
C ILE A 81 3.52 29.22 22.00
N ALA A 82 2.54 29.16 21.10
CA ALA A 82 2.02 30.31 20.35
C ALA A 82 0.55 30.55 20.65
N VAL A 83 0.18 31.83 20.80
CA VAL A 83 -1.20 32.27 21.10
C VAL A 83 -1.73 33.09 19.94
N ALA A 84 -2.64 32.51 19.16
CA ALA A 84 -3.32 33.16 18.04
C ALA A 84 -4.84 33.01 18.19
N GLU A 85 -5.54 32.47 17.21
CA GLU A 85 -6.96 32.08 17.30
C GLU A 85 -7.16 30.86 18.23
N ALA A 86 -6.13 30.03 18.31
CA ALA A 86 -5.96 28.96 19.29
C ALA A 86 -4.57 29.03 19.92
N ILE A 87 -4.36 28.31 20.99
CA ILE A 87 -3.04 28.06 21.57
C ILE A 87 -2.47 26.83 20.90
N THR A 88 -1.31 26.93 20.29
CA THR A 88 -0.55 25.80 19.74
C THR A 88 0.74 25.61 20.51
N PHE A 89 1.24 24.40 20.59
CA PHE A 89 2.49 24.06 21.26
C PHE A 89 3.09 22.79 20.65
N ASP A 90 4.39 22.63 20.80
CA ASP A 90 5.12 21.45 20.38
C ASP A 90 5.45 20.56 21.58
N VAL A 91 5.44 19.26 21.34
CA VAL A 91 5.81 18.23 22.31
C VAL A 91 6.92 17.38 21.69
N VAL A 92 8.05 17.27 22.40
CA VAL A 92 9.14 16.41 21.94
C VAL A 92 8.85 14.94 22.22
N MET A 93 9.51 14.03 21.49
CA MET A 93 9.39 12.58 21.68
C MET A 93 9.63 12.19 23.15
N ASN A 94 8.85 11.23 23.62
CA ASN A 94 9.05 10.56 24.90
C ASN A 94 9.89 9.29 24.66
N ASP A 95 11.16 9.38 24.94
CA ASP A 95 12.14 8.29 24.82
C ASP A 95 12.17 7.35 26.04
N THR A 96 11.24 7.53 26.99
CA THR A 96 11.12 6.68 28.17
C THR A 96 9.97 5.68 28.02
N THR A 97 10.06 4.56 28.70
CA THR A 97 9.01 3.52 28.73
C THR A 97 7.85 3.85 29.67
N GLU A 98 7.78 5.09 30.17
CA GLU A 98 6.71 5.55 31.06
C GLU A 98 5.94 6.69 30.42
N GLN A 99 4.62 6.68 30.59
CA GLN A 99 3.78 7.81 30.23
C GLN A 99 4.17 9.03 31.06
N ARG A 100 4.09 10.21 30.45
CA ARG A 100 4.37 11.47 31.14
C ARG A 100 3.27 12.48 30.95
N ALA A 101 3.16 13.44 31.88
CA ALA A 101 2.15 14.48 31.82
C ALA A 101 2.73 15.86 32.15
N ALA A 102 2.17 16.88 31.48
CA ALA A 102 2.43 18.29 31.74
C ALA A 102 1.12 19.02 32.01
N ILE A 103 1.21 20.19 32.65
CA ILE A 103 0.11 21.11 32.83
C ILE A 103 0.41 22.38 32.05
N ILE A 104 -0.48 22.75 31.13
CA ILE A 104 -0.50 24.08 30.53
C ILE A 104 -1.51 24.93 31.27
N THR A 105 -1.04 26.04 31.85
CA THR A 105 -1.86 27.02 32.55
C THR A 105 -2.18 28.17 31.58
N VAL A 106 -3.47 28.41 31.34
CA VAL A 106 -3.99 29.48 30.49
C VAL A 106 -4.66 30.53 31.38
N SER A 107 -4.19 31.76 31.38
CA SER A 107 -4.65 32.82 32.31
C SER A 107 -5.05 34.09 31.57
N TYR A 108 -6.13 34.71 32.02
CA TYR A 108 -6.57 36.04 31.59
C TYR A 108 -7.15 36.83 32.79
N GLY A 109 -6.55 37.96 33.13
CA GLY A 109 -6.89 38.68 34.36
C GLY A 109 -6.70 37.83 35.61
N GLU A 110 -7.74 37.66 36.40
CA GLU A 110 -7.74 36.80 37.60
C GLU A 110 -8.16 35.36 37.34
N GLN A 111 -8.59 35.05 36.09
CA GLN A 111 -9.03 33.71 35.70
C GLN A 111 -7.87 32.85 35.25
N SER A 112 -7.92 31.58 35.62
CA SER A 112 -6.88 30.60 35.23
C SER A 112 -7.54 29.23 35.00
N HIS A 113 -7.15 28.57 33.90
CA HIS A 113 -7.55 27.24 33.53
C HIS A 113 -6.32 26.37 33.35
N GLN A 114 -6.40 25.12 33.76
CA GLN A 114 -5.36 24.15 33.59
C GLN A 114 -5.80 23.10 32.56
N VAL A 115 -4.93 22.82 31.58
CA VAL A 115 -5.09 21.77 30.59
C VAL A 115 -3.99 20.75 30.79
N LEU A 116 -4.39 19.49 30.93
CA LEU A 116 -3.46 18.37 31.09
C LEU A 116 -2.97 17.93 29.70
N VAL A 117 -1.66 17.83 29.52
CA VAL A 117 -1.06 17.23 28.33
C VAL A 117 -0.51 15.87 28.72
N ASN A 118 -1.14 14.79 28.23
CA ASN A 118 -0.70 13.42 28.45
C ASN A 118 0.08 12.95 27.23
N GLN A 119 1.25 12.38 27.45
CA GLN A 119 2.03 11.77 26.39
C GLN A 119 2.26 10.29 26.66
N GLU A 120 2.04 9.48 25.63
CA GLU A 120 2.26 8.04 25.68
C GLU A 120 3.70 7.69 26.02
N ALA A 121 3.90 6.48 26.56
CA ALA A 121 5.21 5.89 26.77
C ALA A 121 5.87 5.54 25.43
N GLY A 122 7.19 5.71 25.34
CA GLY A 122 7.99 5.14 24.26
C GLY A 122 8.13 3.63 24.37
N TYR A 123 8.82 3.04 23.40
CA TYR A 123 9.05 1.61 23.35
C TYR A 123 10.26 1.18 24.19
N GLU A 124 10.22 -0.03 24.75
CA GLU A 124 11.42 -0.73 25.21
C GLU A 124 12.09 -1.35 23.96
N ILE A 125 13.34 -0.99 23.68
CA ILE A 125 14.03 -1.35 22.45
C ILE A 125 14.95 -2.54 22.70
N ASP A 126 14.72 -3.63 21.94
CA ASP A 126 15.55 -4.83 21.96
C ASP A 126 16.70 -4.73 20.97
N VAL A 127 16.49 -4.09 19.81
CA VAL A 127 17.46 -3.98 18.73
C VAL A 127 17.57 -2.55 18.23
N GLU A 128 18.79 -2.01 18.25
CA GLU A 128 19.16 -0.75 17.60
C GLU A 128 19.78 -1.02 16.21
N PHE A 129 19.24 -0.39 15.18
CA PHE A 129 19.71 -0.55 13.82
C PHE A 129 19.91 0.80 13.12
N THR A 130 21.15 1.09 12.74
CA THR A 130 21.44 2.26 11.91
C THR A 130 21.56 1.81 10.45
N ALA A 131 20.59 2.18 9.64
CA ALA A 131 20.63 2.00 8.20
C ALA A 131 21.62 2.99 7.57
N THR A 132 22.39 2.54 6.58
CA THR A 132 23.30 3.36 5.79
C THR A 132 22.81 3.56 4.37
N ALA A 133 21.75 2.87 4.00
CA ALA A 133 21.13 2.95 2.69
C ALA A 133 19.61 2.91 2.78
N ILE A 134 18.99 3.66 1.90
CA ILE A 134 17.57 3.59 1.55
C ILE A 134 17.45 3.30 0.06
N ASN A 135 16.57 2.38 -0.30
CA ASN A 135 16.19 2.11 -1.68
C ASN A 135 14.68 1.93 -1.74
N GLY A 136 14.10 2.04 -2.91
CA GLY A 136 12.69 1.81 -3.04
C GLY A 136 12.15 2.11 -4.43
N GLU A 137 10.88 1.85 -4.59
CA GLU A 137 10.11 2.05 -5.81
C GLU A 137 8.83 2.82 -5.51
N TYR A 138 8.40 3.60 -6.47
CA TYR A 138 7.14 4.31 -6.42
C TYR A 138 6.16 3.71 -7.43
N TYR A 139 5.04 3.19 -6.94
CA TYR A 139 4.02 2.55 -7.77
C TYR A 139 2.83 3.48 -8.11
N GLY A 140 2.82 4.71 -7.59
CA GLY A 140 1.68 5.60 -7.76
C GLY A 140 0.41 5.00 -7.17
N THR A 141 -0.71 5.17 -7.85
CA THR A 141 -2.01 4.62 -7.44
C THR A 141 -2.36 3.32 -8.19
N LYS A 142 -1.36 2.58 -8.66
CA LYS A 142 -1.59 1.37 -9.46
C LYS A 142 -2.26 0.26 -8.65
N TYR A 143 -1.90 0.13 -7.37
CA TYR A 143 -2.33 -0.99 -6.52
C TYR A 143 -3.16 -0.54 -5.31
N SER A 144 -3.34 0.77 -5.08
CA SER A 144 -3.97 1.32 -3.90
C SER A 144 -4.68 2.63 -4.18
N ALA A 145 -5.56 3.07 -3.26
CA ALA A 145 -6.27 4.35 -3.36
C ALA A 145 -5.32 5.54 -3.24
N ASP A 146 -4.37 5.46 -2.30
CA ASP A 146 -3.31 6.45 -2.13
C ASP A 146 -2.02 5.99 -2.81
N PRO A 147 -1.13 6.91 -3.21
CA PRO A 147 0.17 6.60 -3.79
C PRO A 147 0.99 5.66 -2.90
N ASN A 148 1.50 4.59 -3.52
CA ASN A 148 2.21 3.52 -2.86
C ASN A 148 3.72 3.60 -3.12
N TYR A 149 4.50 3.36 -2.06
CA TYR A 149 5.95 3.30 -2.06
C TYR A 149 6.40 2.01 -1.42
N PHE A 150 7.27 1.26 -2.08
CA PHE A 150 7.98 0.16 -1.49
C PHE A 150 9.38 0.61 -1.09
N VAL A 151 9.69 0.60 0.20
CA VAL A 151 10.93 1.18 0.74
C VAL A 151 11.72 0.12 1.50
N ILE A 152 13.04 0.11 1.33
CA ILE A 152 13.96 -0.80 2.00
C ILE A 152 15.03 0.01 2.72
N PHE A 153 15.14 -0.18 4.03
CA PHE A 153 16.25 0.32 4.84
C PHE A 153 17.24 -0.83 5.10
N SER A 154 18.52 -0.61 4.81
CA SER A 154 19.57 -1.62 4.96
C SER A 154 20.93 -1.00 5.27
N LYS A 155 21.95 -1.84 5.52
CA LYS A 155 23.36 -1.40 5.62
C LYS A 155 24.11 -1.52 4.29
N ASN A 156 23.67 -2.41 3.40
CA ASN A 156 24.43 -2.78 2.20
C ASN A 156 23.90 -2.15 0.90
N GLY A 157 22.86 -1.33 0.95
CA GLY A 157 22.38 -0.59 -0.21
C GLY A 157 21.82 -1.46 -1.33
N THR A 158 21.18 -2.59 -1.00
CA THR A 158 20.56 -3.45 -1.99
C THR A 158 19.45 -2.73 -2.77
N THR A 159 19.42 -2.96 -4.06
CA THR A 159 18.38 -2.42 -4.95
C THR A 159 17.33 -3.46 -5.36
N GLY A 160 17.48 -4.72 -4.98
CA GLY A 160 16.57 -5.78 -5.39
C GLY A 160 16.68 -7.06 -4.58
N PHE A 161 15.86 -8.05 -4.96
CA PHE A 161 15.82 -9.36 -4.31
C PHE A 161 17.07 -10.22 -4.60
N SER A 162 17.74 -9.97 -5.71
CA SER A 162 18.91 -10.76 -6.18
C SER A 162 20.23 -10.36 -5.54
N ASP A 163 20.31 -9.15 -4.97
CA ASP A 163 21.57 -8.57 -4.48
C ASP A 163 21.61 -8.50 -2.95
N MET A 164 20.88 -9.37 -2.27
CA MET A 164 20.85 -9.42 -0.82
C MET A 164 22.09 -10.10 -0.28
N TYR A 165 22.90 -9.33 0.43
CA TYR A 165 24.04 -9.81 1.22
C TYR A 165 23.61 -10.05 2.67
N LEU A 166 24.55 -10.53 3.49
CA LEU A 166 24.38 -10.69 4.93
C LEU A 166 23.98 -9.38 5.61
N ASP A 167 22.69 -9.20 5.84
CA ASP A 167 22.12 -7.99 6.43
C ASP A 167 20.70 -8.21 6.95
N SER A 168 20.17 -7.14 7.53
CA SER A 168 18.75 -6.97 7.87
C SER A 168 18.16 -5.92 6.95
N TYR A 169 17.07 -6.30 6.28
CA TYR A 169 16.36 -5.46 5.32
C TYR A 169 14.97 -5.16 5.87
N TYR A 170 14.76 -3.93 6.33
CA TYR A 170 13.43 -3.49 6.78
C TYR A 170 12.66 -3.01 5.55
N ARG A 171 11.72 -3.81 5.13
CA ARG A 171 10.88 -3.57 3.96
C ARG A 171 9.54 -3.04 4.40
N LEU A 172 9.11 -1.94 3.81
CA LEU A 172 7.85 -1.28 4.13
C LEU A 172 7.10 -0.96 2.85
N ASP A 173 5.84 -1.39 2.83
CA ASP A 173 4.86 -1.04 1.81
C ASP A 173 4.07 0.16 2.31
N ILE A 174 4.48 1.36 1.88
CA ILE A 174 4.04 2.64 2.44
C ILE A 174 2.99 3.29 1.54
N TYR A 175 1.93 3.79 2.15
CA TYR A 175 0.87 4.55 1.48
C TYR A 175 0.91 6.01 1.94
N SER A 176 0.97 6.95 1.00
CA SER A 176 1.16 8.37 1.29
C SER A 176 0.62 9.27 0.18
N LYS A 177 1.11 10.49 0.11
CA LYS A 177 0.81 11.47 -0.94
C LYS A 177 1.78 11.31 -2.12
N THR A 178 1.38 11.84 -3.28
CA THR A 178 2.26 11.97 -4.45
C THR A 178 3.54 12.75 -4.09
N PRO A 179 4.72 12.35 -4.60
CA PRO A 179 5.97 13.07 -4.38
C PRO A 179 5.85 14.52 -4.83
N ALA A 180 6.53 15.42 -4.14
CA ALA A 180 6.59 16.83 -4.52
C ALA A 180 7.73 17.04 -5.51
N GLY A 181 7.41 17.58 -6.71
CA GLY A 181 8.41 17.90 -7.74
C GLY A 181 8.88 16.68 -8.56
N ASP A 182 10.04 16.84 -9.22
CA ASP A 182 10.58 15.84 -10.15
C ASP A 182 11.50 14.81 -9.45
N VAL A 183 11.73 14.96 -8.15
CA VAL A 183 12.57 14.05 -7.36
C VAL A 183 11.68 13.07 -6.62
N LEU A 184 11.92 11.81 -6.85
CA LEU A 184 11.24 10.74 -6.13
C LEU A 184 11.88 10.59 -4.75
N ALA A 185 11.22 11.11 -3.73
CA ALA A 185 11.63 10.95 -2.35
C ALA A 185 10.47 10.46 -1.49
N LEU A 186 10.78 9.70 -0.43
CA LEU A 186 9.79 9.32 0.57
C LEU A 186 9.25 10.59 1.24
N PRO A 187 7.92 10.86 1.18
CA PRO A 187 7.36 12.09 1.72
C PRO A 187 7.52 12.19 3.23
N GLU A 188 7.72 13.42 3.71
CA GLU A 188 7.70 13.69 5.15
C GLU A 188 6.32 13.39 5.75
N GLY A 189 6.34 12.79 6.92
CA GLY A 189 5.14 12.41 7.66
C GLY A 189 5.41 11.40 8.75
N VAL A 190 4.34 11.05 9.45
CA VAL A 190 4.30 9.93 10.39
C VAL A 190 3.45 8.84 9.78
N TYR A 191 4.00 7.66 9.66
CA TYR A 191 3.38 6.49 9.07
C TYR A 191 3.14 5.45 10.16
N THR A 192 1.90 5.01 10.32
CA THR A 192 1.52 4.00 11.30
C THR A 192 1.25 2.67 10.65
N PHE A 193 1.42 1.59 11.40
CA PHE A 193 1.16 0.24 10.93
C PHE A 193 -0.32 0.03 10.64
N ASP A 194 -0.64 -0.50 9.46
CA ASP A 194 -2.00 -0.89 9.07
C ASP A 194 -2.13 -2.41 8.99
N TYR A 195 -2.69 -3.00 10.03
CA TYR A 195 -2.97 -4.44 10.09
C TYR A 195 -4.02 -4.90 9.06
N LEU A 196 -4.88 -4.00 8.59
CA LEU A 196 -5.92 -4.34 7.61
C LEU A 196 -5.46 -4.17 6.16
N ASP A 197 -4.27 -3.60 5.96
CA ASP A 197 -3.66 -3.35 4.65
C ASP A 197 -4.62 -2.61 3.69
N GLN A 198 -5.22 -1.54 4.19
CA GLN A 198 -6.28 -0.81 3.45
C GLN A 198 -5.73 0.11 2.36
N GLY A 199 -4.42 0.35 2.34
CA GLY A 199 -3.76 1.07 1.27
C GLY A 199 -4.04 2.57 1.21
N TYR A 200 -4.16 3.26 2.36
CA TYR A 200 -4.39 4.70 2.42
C TYR A 200 -3.76 5.37 3.66
N GLY A 201 -3.62 6.70 3.58
CA GLY A 201 -3.53 7.59 4.72
C GLY A 201 -2.28 7.52 5.58
N ASN A 202 -1.08 7.71 5.05
CA ASN A 202 0.16 7.71 5.83
C ASN A 202 0.31 6.46 6.71
N THR A 203 0.20 5.30 6.10
CA THR A 203 0.37 3.99 6.74
C THR A 203 1.42 3.14 6.05
N PHE A 204 1.83 2.04 6.68
CA PHE A 204 2.51 0.95 6.01
C PHE A 204 1.77 -0.37 6.28
N GLY A 205 1.52 -1.13 5.22
CA GLY A 205 0.64 -2.28 5.25
C GLY A 205 1.33 -3.59 5.65
N ILE A 206 0.60 -4.49 6.32
CA ILE A 206 1.10 -5.81 6.75
C ILE A 206 1.46 -6.71 5.58
N GLY A 207 0.82 -6.56 4.41
CA GLY A 207 0.91 -7.50 3.30
C GLY A 207 2.34 -7.68 2.79
N TYR A 208 3.02 -6.57 2.55
CA TYR A 208 4.37 -6.56 1.97
C TYR A 208 5.42 -5.91 2.88
N SER A 209 5.06 -5.53 4.12
CA SER A 209 6.01 -5.02 5.10
C SER A 209 6.53 -6.15 6.00
N TYR A 210 7.85 -6.29 6.07
CA TYR A 210 8.51 -7.30 6.90
C TYR A 210 10.01 -7.02 7.06
N LEU A 211 10.60 -7.58 8.11
CA LEU A 211 12.06 -7.68 8.25
C LEU A 211 12.53 -8.95 7.55
N LEU A 212 13.46 -8.81 6.60
CA LEU A 212 14.18 -9.92 6.00
C LEU A 212 15.61 -9.95 6.53
N GLN A 213 16.00 -11.06 7.14
CA GLN A 213 17.36 -11.32 7.60
C GLN A 213 18.00 -12.41 6.75
N THR A 214 19.21 -12.17 6.27
CA THR A 214 19.99 -13.11 5.46
C THR A 214 21.18 -13.63 6.23
N PHE A 215 21.56 -14.89 6.03
CA PHE A 215 22.60 -15.60 6.77
C PHE A 215 23.72 -16.11 5.86
N GLU A 216 24.90 -16.42 6.44
CA GLU A 216 26.11 -16.87 5.71
C GLU A 216 25.91 -18.17 4.90
N ASP A 217 24.96 -19.01 5.31
CA ASP A 217 24.64 -20.26 4.61
C ASP A 217 23.68 -20.06 3.41
N GLY A 218 23.33 -18.79 3.11
CA GLY A 218 22.40 -18.44 2.06
C GLY A 218 20.92 -18.57 2.46
N SER A 219 20.65 -18.97 3.70
CA SER A 219 19.28 -18.97 4.22
C SER A 219 18.80 -17.56 4.53
N TYR A 220 17.48 -17.40 4.64
CA TYR A 220 16.87 -16.15 5.05
C TYR A 220 15.71 -16.41 6.02
N LYS A 221 15.35 -15.39 6.79
CA LYS A 221 14.21 -15.39 7.70
C LYS A 221 13.40 -14.12 7.49
N GLU A 222 12.10 -14.27 7.30
CA GLU A 222 11.14 -13.18 7.34
C GLU A 222 10.50 -13.10 8.73
N VAL A 223 10.35 -11.87 9.25
CA VAL A 223 9.64 -11.60 10.50
C VAL A 223 8.64 -10.49 10.21
N ARG A 224 7.36 -10.75 10.48
CA ARG A 224 6.28 -9.81 10.22
C ARG A 224 6.20 -8.74 11.30
N PHE A 225 5.75 -7.56 10.92
CA PHE A 225 5.38 -6.51 11.86
C PHE A 225 4.09 -6.89 12.60
N ASP A 226 3.99 -6.53 13.87
CA ASP A 226 2.79 -6.62 14.70
C ASP A 226 2.24 -5.22 15.02
N ASP A 227 3.14 -4.22 15.12
CA ASP A 227 2.83 -2.80 15.29
C ASP A 227 4.03 -1.94 14.88
N GLY A 228 3.85 -0.62 14.79
CA GLY A 228 4.97 0.28 14.61
C GLY A 228 4.62 1.65 14.06
N VAL A 229 5.64 2.50 14.05
CA VAL A 229 5.57 3.83 13.46
C VAL A 229 6.89 4.15 12.75
N LEU A 230 6.79 4.79 11.59
CA LEU A 230 7.92 5.39 10.87
C LEU A 230 7.72 6.90 10.83
N ILE A 231 8.70 7.65 11.29
CA ILE A 231 8.72 9.11 11.31
C ILE A 231 9.72 9.57 10.25
N VAL A 232 9.23 10.33 9.28
CA VAL A 232 10.03 10.85 8.16
C VAL A 232 10.08 12.36 8.23
N THR A 233 11.28 12.90 8.25
CA THR A 233 11.58 14.33 8.18
C THR A 233 12.51 14.61 7.00
N GLU A 234 12.87 15.87 6.74
CA GLU A 234 13.62 16.29 5.54
C GLU A 234 14.82 15.39 5.18
N ASN A 235 15.59 14.93 6.16
CA ASN A 235 16.82 14.14 5.94
C ASN A 235 16.96 12.96 6.91
N LYS A 236 15.86 12.51 7.52
CA LYS A 236 15.88 11.43 8.49
C LYS A 236 14.61 10.59 8.38
N ALA A 237 14.78 9.27 8.45
CA ALA A 237 13.72 8.33 8.73
C ALA A 237 14.04 7.59 10.04
N GLU A 238 13.07 7.53 10.95
CA GLU A 238 13.20 6.90 12.25
C GLU A 238 12.00 6.00 12.51
N GLY A 239 12.26 4.71 12.66
CA GLY A 239 11.21 3.70 12.80
C GLY A 239 11.29 2.97 14.14
N PHE A 240 10.14 2.76 14.75
CA PHE A 240 9.95 1.93 15.93
C PHE A 240 9.01 0.80 15.55
N PHE A 241 9.51 -0.42 15.47
CA PHE A 241 8.78 -1.56 14.90
C PHE A 241 8.70 -2.70 15.90
N VAL A 242 7.48 -3.12 16.21
CA VAL A 242 7.20 -4.31 16.99
C VAL A 242 6.97 -5.48 16.04
N PHE A 243 7.62 -6.60 16.30
CA PHE A 243 7.54 -7.79 15.47
C PHE A 243 6.75 -8.92 16.14
N GLU A 244 6.23 -9.84 15.33
CA GLU A 244 5.46 -11.00 15.78
C GLU A 244 6.22 -11.94 16.74
N ASN A 245 7.56 -11.88 16.75
CA ASN A 245 8.41 -12.61 17.69
C ASN A 245 8.54 -11.91 19.05
N GLY A 246 7.92 -10.73 19.22
CA GLY A 246 7.89 -9.94 20.43
C GLY A 246 9.09 -8.98 20.59
N GLU A 247 10.02 -8.92 19.64
CA GLU A 247 11.12 -7.96 19.64
C GLU A 247 10.65 -6.60 19.13
N THR A 248 11.20 -5.53 19.72
CA THR A 248 11.01 -4.17 19.24
C THR A 248 12.33 -3.62 18.71
N HIS A 249 12.32 -3.19 17.47
CA HIS A 249 13.49 -2.63 16.80
C HIS A 249 13.32 -1.12 16.62
N HIS A 250 14.38 -0.38 16.93
CA HIS A 250 14.53 1.03 16.60
C HIS A 250 15.48 1.15 15.42
N ILE A 251 15.01 1.69 14.30
CA ILE A 251 15.82 1.93 13.12
C ILE A 251 16.01 3.43 12.89
N VAL A 252 17.20 3.82 12.49
CA VAL A 252 17.51 5.20 12.09
C VAL A 252 18.23 5.20 10.77
N TYR A 253 17.78 6.05 9.86
CA TYR A 253 18.49 6.42 8.65
C TYR A 253 18.63 7.94 8.60
N GLU A 254 19.83 8.43 8.38
CA GLU A 254 20.12 9.85 8.18
C GLU A 254 20.80 10.04 6.81
N GLY A 255 20.17 10.82 5.94
CA GLY A 255 20.64 11.06 4.58
C GLY A 255 19.54 11.49 3.64
N SER A 256 19.83 11.51 2.36
CA SER A 256 18.81 11.77 1.32
C SER A 256 17.76 10.67 1.33
N LEU A 257 16.49 11.08 1.32
CA LEU A 257 15.36 10.16 1.22
C LEU A 257 14.92 9.95 -0.24
N GLU A 258 15.76 10.33 -1.19
CA GLU A 258 15.56 10.04 -2.60
C GLU A 258 15.60 8.53 -2.82
N LEU A 259 14.52 8.03 -3.43
CA LEU A 259 14.41 6.64 -3.84
C LEU A 259 14.95 6.53 -5.26
N GLY A 260 15.84 5.57 -5.50
CA GLY A 260 16.29 5.27 -6.85
C GLY A 260 15.11 4.81 -7.70
N TRP A 261 14.87 5.44 -8.85
CA TRP A 261 14.07 4.84 -9.89
C TRP A 261 14.79 3.58 -10.38
N LEU A 262 14.25 2.44 -10.14
CA LEU A 262 14.37 1.33 -11.07
C LEU A 262 13.25 1.54 -12.10
N GLU A 263 13.41 2.51 -13.03
CA GLU A 263 12.79 2.34 -14.30
C GLU A 263 13.45 1.10 -14.92
N PHE A 264 12.78 -0.04 -14.79
CA PHE A 264 12.83 -0.97 -15.90
C PHE A 264 12.04 -0.25 -17.01
N PRO A 265 12.68 0.25 -18.06
CA PRO A 265 11.91 0.75 -19.17
C PRO A 265 10.96 -0.38 -19.54
N GLU A 266 9.66 -0.10 -19.62
CA GLU A 266 8.72 -1.03 -20.19
C GLU A 266 9.35 -1.48 -21.52
N PRO A 267 9.56 -2.77 -21.75
CA PRO A 267 10.16 -3.21 -22.99
C PRO A 267 9.30 -2.65 -24.12
N GLU A 268 9.92 -2.18 -25.17
CA GLU A 268 9.19 -1.67 -26.34
C GLU A 268 8.17 -2.73 -26.84
N TYR A 269 8.53 -4.00 -26.68
CA TYR A 269 7.70 -5.17 -26.98
C TYR A 269 7.85 -6.25 -25.91
N TYR A 270 6.76 -6.90 -25.56
CA TYR A 270 6.77 -8.05 -24.66
C TYR A 270 7.08 -9.37 -25.38
N SER A 271 6.91 -9.38 -26.71
CA SER A 271 7.27 -10.53 -27.54
C SER A 271 8.76 -10.77 -27.55
N THR A 272 9.14 -12.04 -27.48
CA THR A 272 10.53 -12.51 -27.65
C THR A 272 10.76 -13.12 -29.02
N LEU A 273 9.76 -13.08 -29.91
CA LEU A 273 9.93 -13.53 -31.29
C LEU A 273 10.84 -12.56 -32.04
N THR A 274 11.72 -13.13 -32.88
CA THR A 274 12.63 -12.37 -33.76
C THR A 274 12.26 -12.49 -35.22
N GLU A 275 11.27 -13.33 -35.53
CA GLU A 275 10.75 -13.60 -36.87
C GLU A 275 9.33 -14.16 -36.79
N ASP A 276 8.63 -14.26 -37.91
CA ASP A 276 7.31 -14.89 -38.00
C ASP A 276 7.36 -16.30 -37.43
N TYR A 277 6.39 -16.67 -36.63
CA TYR A 277 6.27 -17.99 -36.01
C TYR A 277 5.11 -18.77 -36.63
N SER A 278 5.40 -19.97 -37.14
CA SER A 278 4.39 -20.84 -37.72
C SER A 278 4.47 -22.26 -37.16
N PHE A 279 3.31 -22.89 -36.97
CA PHE A 279 3.18 -24.22 -36.38
C PHE A 279 2.05 -25.03 -36.99
N ALA A 280 2.14 -26.38 -36.91
CA ALA A 280 1.07 -27.31 -37.28
C ALA A 280 1.13 -28.51 -36.32
N HIS A 281 0.23 -28.52 -35.33
CA HIS A 281 0.22 -29.54 -34.29
C HIS A 281 -0.97 -30.50 -34.46
N ASN A 282 -0.69 -31.77 -34.30
CA ASN A 282 -1.69 -32.84 -34.29
C ASN A 282 -1.61 -33.61 -32.98
N GLY A 283 -2.78 -33.98 -32.44
CA GLY A 283 -2.84 -34.72 -31.17
C GLY A 283 -2.79 -33.85 -29.93
N GLY A 284 -3.15 -32.57 -30.06
CA GLY A 284 -3.21 -31.62 -28.97
C GLY A 284 -4.40 -31.83 -28.03
N VAL A 285 -4.39 -31.07 -26.94
CA VAL A 285 -5.47 -30.92 -25.97
C VAL A 285 -6.01 -29.51 -26.05
N ILE A 286 -7.34 -29.36 -26.07
CA ILE A 286 -7.98 -28.06 -25.84
C ILE A 286 -8.69 -28.07 -24.50
N ARG A 287 -8.43 -27.04 -23.70
CA ARG A 287 -9.10 -26.75 -22.42
C ARG A 287 -10.03 -25.58 -22.61
N PHE A 288 -11.26 -25.73 -22.14
CA PHE A 288 -12.25 -24.66 -22.07
C PHE A 288 -12.51 -24.30 -20.63
N PHE A 289 -12.31 -23.03 -20.28
CA PHE A 289 -12.65 -22.46 -18.99
C PHE A 289 -13.79 -21.47 -19.19
N HIS A 290 -14.93 -21.70 -18.55
CA HIS A 290 -16.16 -20.94 -18.73
C HIS A 290 -16.42 -20.02 -17.54
N TYR A 291 -16.64 -18.72 -17.78
CA TYR A 291 -16.86 -17.69 -16.76
C TYR A 291 -18.25 -17.02 -16.83
N GLY A 292 -19.16 -17.51 -17.65
CA GLY A 292 -20.48 -16.91 -17.86
C GLY A 292 -20.45 -15.59 -18.62
N ASP A 293 -21.49 -14.78 -18.46
CA ASP A 293 -21.56 -13.43 -19.07
C ASP A 293 -20.80 -12.40 -18.18
N TYR A 294 -19.49 -12.59 -18.06
CA TYR A 294 -18.61 -11.82 -17.17
C TYR A 294 -18.67 -10.30 -17.47
N TYR A 295 -18.69 -9.92 -18.74
CA TYR A 295 -18.72 -8.52 -19.16
C TYR A 295 -20.13 -7.94 -19.30
N ASN A 296 -21.19 -8.70 -19.01
CA ASN A 296 -22.59 -8.31 -19.16
C ASN A 296 -22.96 -7.82 -20.57
N ILE A 297 -22.43 -8.49 -21.60
CA ILE A 297 -22.66 -8.17 -23.01
C ILE A 297 -23.64 -9.13 -23.70
N GLY A 298 -24.20 -10.11 -22.98
CA GLY A 298 -25.07 -11.14 -23.54
C GLY A 298 -24.28 -12.25 -24.23
N ALA A 299 -23.01 -12.43 -23.91
CA ALA A 299 -22.11 -13.45 -24.41
C ALA A 299 -21.30 -14.08 -23.30
N SER A 300 -21.06 -15.39 -23.33
CA SER A 300 -20.16 -16.01 -22.35
C SER A 300 -18.70 -15.67 -22.64
N TYR A 301 -17.99 -15.32 -21.58
CA TYR A 301 -16.54 -15.20 -21.56
C TYR A 301 -15.90 -16.56 -21.33
N TRP A 302 -14.88 -16.86 -22.10
CA TRP A 302 -14.15 -18.11 -22.11
C TRP A 302 -12.65 -17.85 -22.18
N THR A 303 -11.87 -18.59 -21.43
CA THR A 303 -10.46 -18.80 -21.74
C THR A 303 -10.33 -20.16 -22.43
N ILE A 304 -9.72 -20.22 -23.59
CA ILE A 304 -9.30 -21.48 -24.23
C ILE A 304 -7.78 -21.61 -24.08
N ALA A 305 -7.32 -22.82 -23.79
CA ALA A 305 -5.91 -23.15 -23.85
C ALA A 305 -5.68 -24.37 -24.77
N VAL A 306 -4.81 -24.20 -25.73
CA VAL A 306 -4.38 -25.30 -26.64
C VAL A 306 -2.91 -25.63 -26.37
N MET A 307 -2.60 -26.92 -26.28
CA MET A 307 -1.28 -27.42 -25.96
C MET A 307 -1.04 -28.80 -26.54
N LEU A 308 0.22 -29.19 -26.66
CA LEU A 308 0.57 -30.56 -26.95
C LEU A 308 0.25 -31.47 -25.76
N SER A 309 -0.13 -32.70 -26.00
CA SER A 309 -0.33 -33.72 -24.99
C SER A 309 1.02 -34.29 -24.59
N GLY A 310 1.22 -34.53 -23.31
CA GLY A 310 2.44 -35.17 -22.79
C GLY A 310 2.59 -34.99 -21.28
N ASP A 311 3.39 -35.86 -20.69
CA ASP A 311 3.86 -35.75 -19.32
C ASP A 311 5.36 -36.14 -19.29
N PRO A 312 6.26 -35.17 -19.05
CA PRO A 312 6.01 -33.75 -18.83
C PRO A 312 5.49 -33.01 -20.10
N LEU A 313 4.69 -31.95 -19.89
CA LEU A 313 4.22 -31.07 -20.95
C LEU A 313 5.40 -30.27 -21.53
N ASN A 314 5.56 -30.31 -22.84
CA ASN A 314 6.58 -29.53 -23.55
C ASN A 314 6.00 -29.00 -24.88
N GLY A 315 6.50 -27.83 -25.30
CA GLY A 315 6.15 -27.23 -26.59
C GLY A 315 5.25 -26.01 -26.48
N ASP A 316 4.48 -25.77 -27.55
CA ASP A 316 3.62 -24.59 -27.65
C ASP A 316 2.41 -24.70 -26.72
N TYR A 317 2.14 -23.62 -26.04
CA TYR A 317 0.98 -23.40 -25.20
C TYR A 317 0.36 -22.06 -25.59
N ILE A 318 -0.86 -22.07 -26.11
CA ILE A 318 -1.53 -20.86 -26.52
C ILE A 318 -2.80 -20.70 -25.68
N MET A 319 -2.90 -19.59 -25.00
CA MET A 319 -4.10 -19.14 -24.30
C MET A 319 -4.78 -18.03 -25.09
N VAL A 320 -6.12 -18.07 -25.16
CA VAL A 320 -6.93 -17.03 -25.80
C VAL A 320 -8.15 -16.76 -24.93
N ASP A 321 -8.35 -15.51 -24.59
CA ASP A 321 -9.51 -15.04 -23.85
C ASP A 321 -10.56 -14.47 -24.80
N LEU A 322 -11.67 -15.17 -24.96
CA LEU A 322 -12.66 -14.87 -25.99
C LEU A 322 -14.07 -14.68 -25.42
N ASN A 323 -14.88 -13.93 -26.16
CA ASN A 323 -16.30 -13.73 -25.93
C ASN A 323 -17.11 -14.41 -27.04
N ALA A 324 -17.89 -15.40 -26.66
CA ALA A 324 -18.68 -16.18 -27.62
C ALA A 324 -19.84 -15.36 -28.23
N ASP A 325 -20.65 -15.97 -29.09
CA ASP A 325 -21.79 -15.29 -29.72
C ASP A 325 -23.01 -15.19 -28.79
N LYS A 326 -23.07 -16.01 -27.74
CA LYS A 326 -24.22 -16.09 -26.82
C LYS A 326 -23.79 -16.54 -25.41
N VAL A 327 -24.67 -16.36 -24.46
CA VAL A 327 -24.51 -16.95 -23.12
C VAL A 327 -24.80 -18.44 -23.18
N SER A 328 -23.79 -19.27 -22.94
CA SER A 328 -23.90 -20.74 -22.92
C SER A 328 -22.71 -21.37 -22.22
N ALA A 329 -22.94 -22.38 -21.38
CA ALA A 329 -21.91 -23.23 -20.80
C ALA A 329 -21.52 -24.43 -21.68
N ASN A 330 -22.11 -24.55 -22.86
CA ASN A 330 -21.78 -25.61 -23.80
C ASN A 330 -20.58 -25.16 -24.65
N TYR A 331 -19.43 -25.81 -24.47
CA TYR A 331 -18.23 -25.50 -25.25
C TYR A 331 -18.35 -25.77 -26.76
N ASP A 332 -19.37 -26.51 -27.25
CA ASP A 332 -19.66 -26.60 -28.66
C ASP A 332 -20.19 -25.30 -29.28
N ASP A 333 -20.70 -24.40 -28.43
CA ASP A 333 -21.14 -23.06 -28.82
C ASP A 333 -19.98 -22.04 -28.96
N VAL A 334 -18.73 -22.47 -28.69
CA VAL A 334 -17.51 -21.66 -28.89
C VAL A 334 -17.00 -21.80 -30.34
N VAL A 335 -17.59 -22.68 -31.15
CA VAL A 335 -17.25 -22.81 -32.56
C VAL A 335 -17.53 -21.50 -33.28
N GLY A 336 -16.50 -20.92 -33.93
CA GLY A 336 -16.61 -19.63 -34.59
C GLY A 336 -15.26 -19.04 -34.98
N THR A 337 -15.30 -17.84 -35.54
CA THR A 337 -14.11 -17.01 -35.78
C THR A 337 -14.17 -15.77 -34.92
N TYR A 338 -13.10 -15.53 -34.21
CA TYR A 338 -12.93 -14.45 -33.22
C TYR A 338 -11.90 -13.44 -33.73
N THR A 339 -12.24 -12.16 -33.66
CA THR A 339 -11.34 -11.05 -34.02
C THR A 339 -10.75 -10.40 -32.79
N CYS A 340 -9.47 -10.03 -32.84
CA CYS A 340 -8.79 -9.36 -31.76
C CYS A 340 -9.42 -8.00 -31.46
N VAL A 341 -9.54 -7.67 -30.16
CA VAL A 341 -9.84 -6.33 -29.66
C VAL A 341 -8.75 -5.89 -28.69
N ALA A 342 -8.41 -4.60 -28.72
CA ALA A 342 -7.23 -4.10 -28.02
C ALA A 342 -7.33 -4.13 -26.49
N THR A 343 -8.55 -4.00 -25.94
CA THR A 343 -8.76 -3.93 -24.49
C THR A 343 -10.11 -4.53 -24.11
N GLU A 344 -10.29 -4.82 -22.81
CA GLU A 344 -11.58 -5.24 -22.23
C GLU A 344 -12.72 -4.26 -22.50
N ALA A 345 -12.42 -2.96 -22.64
CA ALA A 345 -13.45 -1.96 -22.96
C ALA A 345 -14.05 -2.13 -24.38
N ASN A 346 -13.40 -2.90 -25.23
CA ASN A 346 -13.80 -3.14 -26.61
C ASN A 346 -14.41 -4.53 -26.83
N VAL A 347 -14.63 -5.33 -25.77
CA VAL A 347 -15.19 -6.68 -25.89
C VAL A 347 -16.59 -6.66 -26.52
N ALA A 348 -16.82 -7.61 -27.38
CA ALA A 348 -18.07 -7.82 -28.12
C ALA A 348 -18.24 -9.30 -28.45
N HIS A 349 -19.37 -9.67 -29.03
CA HIS A 349 -19.59 -11.02 -29.53
C HIS A 349 -18.55 -11.40 -30.58
N ASN A 350 -18.05 -12.63 -30.54
CA ASN A 350 -17.03 -13.16 -31.43
C ASN A 350 -15.72 -12.35 -31.47
N THR A 351 -15.30 -11.88 -30.31
CA THR A 351 -13.99 -11.22 -30.13
C THR A 351 -13.10 -11.98 -29.15
N PHE A 352 -11.80 -11.75 -29.26
CA PHE A 352 -10.84 -12.12 -28.22
C PHE A 352 -10.01 -10.87 -27.79
N THR A 353 -9.58 -10.86 -26.55
CA THR A 353 -8.83 -9.71 -25.99
C THR A 353 -7.35 -9.87 -26.23
N ALA A 354 -6.69 -8.80 -26.69
CA ALA A 354 -5.25 -8.75 -26.93
C ALA A 354 -4.45 -9.06 -25.65
N GLY A 355 -3.38 -9.82 -25.80
CA GLY A 355 -2.45 -10.13 -24.73
C GLY A 355 -1.69 -8.88 -24.24
N GLY A 356 -1.44 -8.83 -22.95
CA GLY A 356 -0.71 -7.75 -22.31
C GLY A 356 -0.06 -8.19 -21.00
N MET A 357 0.53 -7.25 -20.31
CA MET A 357 1.10 -7.48 -18.97
C MET A 357 0.43 -6.55 -17.95
N ASP A 358 0.17 -7.10 -16.78
CA ASP A 358 -0.13 -6.32 -15.58
C ASP A 358 0.95 -6.60 -14.54
N GLY A 359 1.91 -5.69 -14.42
CA GLY A 359 3.16 -5.93 -13.72
C GLY A 359 3.89 -7.15 -14.32
N ASN A 360 4.10 -8.19 -13.52
CA ASN A 360 4.73 -9.44 -13.96
C ASN A 360 3.73 -10.52 -14.41
N ASN A 361 2.42 -10.21 -14.45
CA ASN A 361 1.38 -11.17 -14.78
C ASN A 361 0.99 -11.08 -16.25
N TYR A 362 0.90 -12.22 -16.91
CA TYR A 362 0.32 -12.32 -18.25
C TYR A 362 -1.19 -12.11 -18.17
N THR A 363 -1.72 -11.25 -19.04
CA THR A 363 -3.16 -11.03 -19.16
C THR A 363 -3.64 -11.41 -20.56
N PHE A 364 -4.82 -12.01 -20.65
CA PHE A 364 -5.54 -12.35 -21.88
C PHE A 364 -4.80 -13.33 -22.83
N SER A 365 -4.51 -12.93 -24.07
CA SER A 365 -4.15 -13.88 -25.13
C SER A 365 -2.66 -13.95 -25.41
N TRP A 366 -2.06 -15.14 -25.26
CA TRP A 366 -0.61 -15.34 -25.35
C TRP A 366 -0.23 -16.64 -26.06
N LEU A 367 0.83 -16.58 -26.86
CA LEU A 367 1.66 -17.72 -27.21
C LEU A 367 2.77 -17.82 -26.16
N GLN A 368 2.87 -18.97 -25.51
CA GLN A 368 3.88 -19.31 -24.53
C GLN A 368 4.56 -20.62 -24.89
N PHE A 369 5.73 -20.84 -24.38
CA PHE A 369 6.48 -22.09 -24.56
C PHE A 369 6.62 -22.77 -23.20
N VAL A 370 6.40 -24.07 -23.17
CA VAL A 370 6.47 -24.87 -21.95
C VAL A 370 7.60 -25.87 -22.05
N VAL A 371 8.40 -25.98 -21.00
CA VAL A 371 9.48 -26.95 -20.83
C VAL A 371 9.30 -27.63 -19.48
N ASP A 372 9.17 -28.96 -19.50
CA ASP A 372 9.00 -29.80 -18.30
C ASP A 372 7.89 -29.32 -17.35
N ASN A 373 6.73 -28.98 -17.89
CA ASN A 373 5.53 -28.42 -17.22
C ASN A 373 5.68 -26.97 -16.71
N TYR A 374 6.76 -26.26 -17.01
CA TYR A 374 6.97 -24.87 -16.62
C TYR A 374 6.95 -23.95 -17.84
N ILE A 375 6.32 -22.78 -17.68
CA ILE A 375 6.36 -21.73 -18.70
C ILE A 375 7.79 -21.20 -18.80
N ASP A 376 8.36 -21.26 -20.01
CA ASP A 376 9.63 -20.63 -20.33
C ASP A 376 9.43 -19.13 -20.54
N HIS A 377 9.63 -18.34 -19.50
CA HIS A 377 9.46 -16.88 -19.55
C HIS A 377 10.41 -16.16 -20.50
N SER A 378 11.49 -16.84 -20.94
CA SER A 378 12.40 -16.30 -21.95
C SER A 378 11.86 -16.42 -23.39
N ARG A 379 10.74 -17.15 -23.58
CA ARG A 379 10.11 -17.41 -24.88
C ARG A 379 8.60 -17.20 -24.77
N ARG A 380 8.12 -16.08 -25.30
CA ARG A 380 6.71 -15.69 -25.21
C ARG A 380 6.36 -14.67 -26.29
N ALA A 381 5.09 -14.56 -26.63
CA ALA A 381 4.55 -13.51 -27.48
C ALA A 381 3.09 -13.21 -27.12
N PRO A 382 2.71 -11.97 -26.78
CA PRO A 382 1.32 -11.59 -26.69
C PRO A 382 0.67 -11.67 -28.06
N ILE A 383 -0.59 -12.11 -28.12
CA ILE A 383 -1.38 -12.08 -29.36
C ILE A 383 -2.17 -10.77 -29.35
N THR A 384 -1.80 -9.81 -30.19
CA THR A 384 -2.32 -8.44 -30.12
C THR A 384 -3.17 -8.03 -31.32
N ASP A 385 -3.22 -8.86 -32.41
CA ASP A 385 -4.05 -8.63 -33.56
C ASP A 385 -4.36 -9.96 -34.29
N GLY A 386 -5.31 -9.91 -35.19
CA GLY A 386 -5.65 -11.03 -36.07
C GLY A 386 -6.93 -11.79 -35.73
N THR A 387 -6.97 -13.06 -36.10
CA THR A 387 -8.14 -13.92 -35.89
C THR A 387 -7.78 -15.29 -35.36
N VAL A 388 -8.69 -15.83 -34.53
CA VAL A 388 -8.67 -17.23 -34.07
C VAL A 388 -9.95 -17.90 -34.52
N THR A 389 -9.83 -19.03 -35.24
CA THR A 389 -10.98 -19.80 -35.67
C THR A 389 -11.00 -21.16 -35.00
N ILE A 390 -12.13 -21.50 -34.38
CA ILE A 390 -12.40 -22.78 -33.72
C ILE A 390 -13.42 -23.54 -34.56
N ALA A 391 -13.06 -24.70 -35.05
CA ALA A 391 -13.94 -25.57 -35.85
C ALA A 391 -14.02 -26.95 -35.22
N LYS A 392 -15.18 -27.61 -35.34
CA LYS A 392 -15.34 -29.00 -34.94
C LYS A 392 -14.56 -29.91 -35.88
N GLU A 393 -13.75 -30.82 -35.34
CA GLU A 393 -12.97 -31.80 -36.10
C GLU A 393 -13.13 -33.20 -35.47
N GLY A 394 -13.99 -34.03 -36.04
CA GLY A 394 -14.34 -35.31 -35.45
C GLY A 394 -14.97 -35.17 -34.07
N THR A 395 -14.35 -35.75 -33.04
CA THR A 395 -14.77 -35.63 -31.64
C THR A 395 -14.10 -34.45 -30.91
N GLY A 396 -13.13 -33.80 -31.53
CA GLY A 396 -12.37 -32.68 -30.97
C GLY A 396 -12.55 -31.41 -31.79
N TYR A 397 -11.48 -30.62 -31.82
CA TYR A 397 -11.48 -29.30 -32.46
C TYR A 397 -10.20 -29.05 -33.26
N LEU A 398 -10.36 -28.32 -34.36
CA LEU A 398 -9.26 -27.66 -35.06
C LEU A 398 -9.28 -26.18 -34.71
N VAL A 399 -8.20 -25.68 -34.11
CA VAL A 399 -8.02 -24.26 -33.83
C VAL A 399 -6.99 -23.70 -34.79
N THR A 400 -7.38 -22.65 -35.53
CA THR A 400 -6.52 -21.97 -36.50
C THR A 400 -6.22 -20.57 -36.04
N PHE A 401 -4.95 -20.19 -36.09
CA PHE A 401 -4.42 -18.87 -35.71
C PHE A 401 -3.91 -18.17 -37.00
N ASP A 402 -4.37 -16.93 -37.19
CA ASP A 402 -3.84 -15.95 -38.15
C ASP A 402 -3.73 -14.64 -37.42
N CYS A 403 -2.66 -14.52 -36.61
CA CYS A 403 -2.48 -13.50 -35.59
C CYS A 403 -1.14 -12.78 -35.75
N MET A 404 -0.96 -11.71 -34.98
CA MET A 404 0.31 -10.99 -34.82
C MET A 404 0.60 -10.74 -33.35
N ASP A 405 1.90 -10.60 -33.02
CA ASP A 405 2.38 -10.14 -31.75
C ASP A 405 2.49 -8.59 -31.67
N ASP A 406 2.95 -8.07 -30.54
CA ASP A 406 3.11 -6.63 -30.30
C ASP A 406 4.34 -6.01 -31.03
N ASN A 407 5.20 -6.84 -31.65
CA ASN A 407 6.34 -6.42 -32.46
C ASN A 407 6.09 -6.59 -33.99
N GLY A 408 4.89 -7.03 -34.36
CA GLY A 408 4.48 -7.18 -35.78
C GLY A 408 4.89 -8.49 -36.42
N HIS A 409 5.39 -9.49 -35.66
CA HIS A 409 5.63 -10.84 -36.18
C HIS A 409 4.33 -11.60 -36.25
N LYS A 410 4.15 -12.39 -37.31
CA LYS A 410 3.00 -13.25 -37.47
C LYS A 410 3.08 -14.48 -36.58
N ILE A 411 1.94 -14.83 -35.99
CA ILE A 411 1.72 -16.08 -35.27
C ILE A 411 0.65 -16.84 -36.03
N THR A 412 1.07 -17.80 -36.83
CA THR A 412 0.15 -18.54 -37.73
C THR A 412 0.26 -20.04 -37.54
N GLY A 413 -0.85 -20.73 -37.58
CA GLY A 413 -0.81 -22.18 -37.52
C GLY A 413 -2.10 -22.84 -37.11
N THR A 414 -2.00 -24.15 -36.88
CA THR A 414 -3.14 -24.98 -36.50
C THR A 414 -2.81 -25.90 -35.33
N PHE A 415 -3.78 -26.06 -34.43
CA PHE A 415 -3.82 -27.11 -33.43
C PHE A 415 -5.01 -28.03 -33.70
N ASN A 416 -4.74 -29.28 -34.07
CA ASN A 416 -5.76 -30.33 -34.10
C ASN A 416 -5.80 -30.99 -32.70
N CYS A 417 -6.87 -30.76 -31.96
CA CYS A 417 -7.08 -31.15 -30.57
C CYS A 417 -8.15 -32.24 -30.46
N PRO A 418 -7.82 -33.54 -30.60
CA PRO A 418 -8.77 -34.62 -30.41
C PRO A 418 -9.21 -34.80 -28.95
N THR A 419 -8.46 -34.28 -28.00
CA THR A 419 -8.74 -34.32 -26.55
C THR A 419 -9.32 -32.99 -26.09
N VAL A 420 -10.44 -33.08 -25.36
CA VAL A 420 -11.18 -31.90 -24.84
C VAL A 420 -11.30 -32.01 -23.34
N GLU A 421 -10.97 -30.94 -22.66
CA GLU A 421 -11.17 -30.77 -21.20
C GLU A 421 -12.04 -29.54 -20.97
N PHE A 422 -12.98 -29.61 -20.00
CA PHE A 422 -13.90 -28.51 -19.68
C PHE A 422 -13.91 -28.22 -18.17
N TYR A 423 -13.88 -26.94 -17.84
CA TYR A 423 -13.90 -26.43 -16.49
C TYR A 423 -14.90 -25.27 -16.39
N ASP A 424 -15.94 -25.41 -15.58
CA ASP A 424 -16.87 -24.32 -15.25
C ASP A 424 -16.32 -23.51 -14.07
N ARG A 425 -16.12 -22.21 -14.28
CA ARG A 425 -15.52 -21.28 -13.34
C ARG A 425 -16.47 -20.13 -12.96
N GLN A 426 -17.78 -20.26 -13.23
CA GLN A 426 -18.76 -19.20 -12.96
C GLN A 426 -18.88 -18.82 -11.47
N GLU A 427 -18.51 -19.72 -10.57
CA GLU A 427 -18.66 -19.53 -9.11
C GLU A 427 -17.33 -19.21 -8.40
N GLU A 428 -16.24 -19.07 -9.14
CA GLU A 428 -14.94 -18.66 -8.60
C GLU A 428 -14.71 -17.17 -8.85
#